data_97a19547111c3b9e756a4cbe49e175eb
#
_entry.id   97a19547111c3b9e756a4cbe49e175eb
#
_cell.length_a   1.000
_cell.length_b   1.000
_cell.length_c   1.000
_cell.angle_alpha   90.00
_cell.angle_beta   90.00
_cell.angle_gamma   90.00
#
_symmetry.space_group_name_H-M   'P 1'
#
loop_
_entity.id
_entity.type
_entity.pdbx_description
1 polymer ?
#
loop_
_entity_poly.entity_id
_entity_poly.type
_entity_poly.pdbx_seq_one_letter_code
_entity_poly.pdbx_strand_id
1 'polypeptide(L)'
;MNKFSVLISVYYKERAEYLQAALNSVFAQTQSPSEVVLVKDGPLGSELEDVIAGFSSSYPSQMKVVEVAQNVGLGQALNIGLSHCTYDLIARMDSDDLCLPDRFEKQVEIFATKTVDVVSAWIEEFDELNNSRIKKLPEYDEDIKRYAIHRCPIHHPCVMFRKEKVMEAGSYQHFYLLEDYYLWLRMIKSGAIFYNIQEPILRFRSTSDMFRRRGGLKYAKSEYRLFKYMYKSGMIGLGRFLFNASARFIVRVSPTWLRQWVYLKLLR
;
A
#
# COMPACT_ATOMS: atom_id res chain seq x y z
N MET A 1 -21.54 -14.22 0.53
CA MET A 1 -20.14 -13.75 0.71
C MET A 1 -19.89 -12.60 -0.27
N ASN A 2 -19.31 -11.51 0.19
CA ASN A 2 -18.97 -10.40 -0.70
C ASN A 2 -17.84 -10.82 -1.63
N LYS A 3 -18.05 -10.68 -2.93
CA LYS A 3 -16.99 -10.90 -3.93
C LYS A 3 -16.01 -9.75 -3.93
N PHE A 4 -14.72 -10.05 -4.14
CA PHE A 4 -13.65 -9.05 -4.18
C PHE A 4 -12.54 -9.45 -5.15
N SER A 5 -11.82 -8.44 -5.62
CA SER A 5 -10.62 -8.60 -6.44
C SER A 5 -9.37 -8.40 -5.59
N VAL A 6 -8.34 -9.23 -5.79
CA VAL A 6 -6.99 -8.92 -5.32
C VAL A 6 -6.24 -8.22 -6.44
N LEU A 7 -5.58 -7.10 -6.13
CA LEU A 7 -4.80 -6.32 -7.08
C LEU A 7 -3.32 -6.33 -6.68
N ILE A 8 -2.48 -6.89 -7.56
CA ILE A 8 -1.03 -6.99 -7.39
C ILE A 8 -0.35 -6.37 -8.62
N SER A 9 0.75 -5.66 -8.42
CA SER A 9 1.63 -5.23 -9.50
C SER A 9 3.03 -5.80 -9.27
N VAL A 10 3.64 -6.31 -10.33
CA VAL A 10 5.00 -6.84 -10.33
C VAL A 10 5.83 -6.18 -11.43
N TYR A 11 7.12 -5.96 -11.18
CA TYR A 11 8.04 -5.34 -12.13
C TYR A 11 9.38 -6.09 -12.16
N TYR A 12 10.25 -5.80 -13.11
CA TYR A 12 11.45 -6.57 -13.45
C TYR A 12 12.50 -6.72 -12.33
N LYS A 13 12.42 -5.92 -11.23
CA LYS A 13 13.34 -6.03 -10.08
C LYS A 13 12.83 -6.94 -8.98
N GLU A 14 11.62 -7.45 -9.13
CA GLU A 14 11.07 -8.40 -8.17
C GLU A 14 11.81 -9.73 -8.25
N ARG A 15 11.83 -10.45 -7.13
CA ARG A 15 12.41 -11.78 -7.03
C ARG A 15 11.32 -12.84 -7.21
N ALA A 16 11.59 -13.83 -8.04
CA ALA A 16 10.62 -14.88 -8.36
C ALA A 16 10.13 -15.63 -7.11
N GLU A 17 11.04 -15.92 -6.16
CA GLU A 17 10.68 -16.57 -4.90
C GLU A 17 9.77 -15.71 -4.02
N TYR A 18 9.86 -14.36 -4.07
CA TYR A 18 8.97 -13.48 -3.31
C TYR A 18 7.60 -13.43 -3.94
N LEU A 19 7.52 -13.28 -5.26
CA LEU A 19 6.25 -13.33 -5.99
C LEU A 19 5.55 -14.68 -5.77
N GLN A 20 6.29 -15.80 -5.85
CA GLN A 20 5.77 -17.14 -5.59
C GLN A 20 5.16 -17.24 -4.18
N ALA A 21 5.89 -16.77 -3.16
CA ALA A 21 5.42 -16.80 -1.78
C ALA A 21 4.20 -15.88 -1.56
N ALA A 22 4.19 -14.69 -2.17
CA ALA A 22 3.07 -13.76 -2.12
C ALA A 22 1.80 -14.37 -2.73
N LEU A 23 1.88 -14.91 -3.94
CA LEU A 23 0.75 -15.56 -4.62
C LEU A 23 0.27 -16.80 -3.86
N ASN A 24 1.18 -17.63 -3.34
CA ASN A 24 0.79 -18.76 -2.48
C ASN A 24 -0.03 -18.28 -1.28
N SER A 25 0.38 -17.20 -0.61
CA SER A 25 -0.32 -16.64 0.56
C SER A 25 -1.71 -16.07 0.20
N VAL A 26 -1.89 -15.58 -1.02
CA VAL A 26 -3.16 -15.07 -1.54
C VAL A 26 -4.15 -16.21 -1.84
N PHE A 27 -3.68 -17.29 -2.46
CA PHE A 27 -4.55 -18.41 -2.81
C PHE A 27 -4.82 -19.38 -1.64
N ALA A 28 -4.01 -19.31 -0.57
CA ALA A 28 -4.18 -20.15 0.65
C ALA A 28 -5.05 -19.49 1.74
N GLN A 29 -5.81 -18.45 1.42
CA GLN A 29 -6.66 -17.74 2.39
C GLN A 29 -7.90 -18.54 2.79
N THR A 30 -8.36 -18.37 4.06
CA THR A 30 -9.63 -18.94 4.55
C THR A 30 -10.82 -18.46 3.72
N GLN A 31 -10.80 -17.20 3.29
CA GLN A 31 -11.72 -16.68 2.28
C GLN A 31 -10.98 -16.42 0.97
N SER A 32 -11.15 -17.31 0.00
CA SER A 32 -10.51 -17.20 -1.31
C SER A 32 -10.96 -15.94 -2.06
N PRO A 33 -10.05 -15.26 -2.80
CA PRO A 33 -10.42 -14.16 -3.67
C PRO A 33 -11.34 -14.63 -4.81
N SER A 34 -12.24 -13.76 -5.26
CA SER A 34 -13.08 -14.04 -6.44
C SER A 34 -12.31 -13.90 -7.74
N GLU A 35 -11.31 -13.00 -7.77
CA GLU A 35 -10.31 -12.87 -8.83
C GLU A 35 -9.01 -12.28 -8.26
N VAL A 36 -7.91 -12.55 -8.95
CA VAL A 36 -6.59 -11.95 -8.73
C VAL A 36 -6.17 -11.28 -10.03
N VAL A 37 -6.07 -9.95 -10.01
CA VAL A 37 -5.57 -9.15 -11.13
C VAL A 37 -4.11 -8.85 -10.87
N LEU A 38 -3.22 -9.48 -11.64
CA LEU A 38 -1.78 -9.26 -11.58
C LEU A 38 -1.35 -8.41 -12.77
N VAL A 39 -0.78 -7.24 -12.48
CA VAL A 39 -0.27 -6.31 -13.50
C VAL A 39 1.23 -6.50 -13.65
N LYS A 40 1.66 -6.87 -14.85
CA LYS A 40 3.07 -6.89 -15.26
C LYS A 40 3.45 -5.45 -15.66
N ASP A 41 4.14 -4.73 -14.78
CA ASP A 41 4.56 -3.34 -15.02
C ASP A 41 5.84 -3.29 -15.86
N GLY A 42 5.68 -3.52 -17.14
CA GLY A 42 6.73 -3.68 -18.14
C GLY A 42 7.19 -5.13 -18.29
N PRO A 43 8.15 -5.38 -19.22
CA PRO A 43 8.72 -6.72 -19.45
C PRO A 43 9.37 -7.29 -18.20
N LEU A 44 9.16 -8.58 -17.95
CA LEU A 44 9.71 -9.32 -16.82
C LEU A 44 10.82 -10.31 -17.27
N GLY A 45 11.61 -10.79 -16.32
CA GLY A 45 12.54 -11.91 -16.55
C GLY A 45 11.83 -13.25 -16.59
N SER A 46 12.46 -14.26 -17.21
CA SER A 46 11.89 -15.60 -17.40
C SER A 46 11.42 -16.24 -16.10
N GLU A 47 12.18 -16.11 -15.00
CA GLU A 47 11.80 -16.69 -13.71
C GLU A 47 10.48 -16.13 -13.16
N LEU A 48 10.21 -14.82 -13.31
CA LEU A 48 8.95 -14.21 -12.94
C LEU A 48 7.82 -14.65 -13.88
N GLU A 49 8.09 -14.76 -15.18
CA GLU A 49 7.13 -15.26 -16.18
C GLU A 49 6.73 -16.71 -15.88
N ASP A 50 7.66 -17.57 -15.51
CA ASP A 50 7.40 -18.97 -15.14
C ASP A 50 6.48 -19.06 -13.91
N VAL A 51 6.73 -18.24 -12.88
CA VAL A 51 5.84 -18.17 -11.70
C VAL A 51 4.43 -17.75 -12.10
N ILE A 52 4.30 -16.69 -12.90
CA ILE A 52 3.00 -16.17 -13.33
C ILE A 52 2.24 -17.20 -14.18
N ALA A 53 2.93 -17.87 -15.12
CA ALA A 53 2.36 -18.91 -15.96
C ALA A 53 1.88 -20.12 -15.12
N GLY A 54 2.65 -20.52 -14.10
CA GLY A 54 2.27 -21.60 -13.18
C GLY A 54 0.97 -21.30 -12.44
N PHE A 55 0.84 -20.10 -11.88
CA PHE A 55 -0.41 -19.68 -11.19
C PHE A 55 -1.57 -19.51 -12.16
N SER A 56 -1.35 -18.94 -13.35
CA SER A 56 -2.39 -18.81 -14.38
C SER A 56 -2.94 -20.17 -14.82
N SER A 57 -2.07 -21.17 -14.91
CA SER A 57 -2.47 -22.54 -15.24
C SER A 57 -3.19 -23.24 -14.09
N SER A 58 -2.80 -22.96 -12.84
CA SER A 58 -3.43 -23.57 -11.65
C SER A 58 -4.78 -22.93 -11.31
N TYR A 59 -4.96 -21.65 -11.62
CA TYR A 59 -6.16 -20.86 -11.29
C TYR A 59 -6.74 -20.11 -12.49
N PRO A 60 -7.07 -20.81 -13.61
CA PRO A 60 -7.43 -20.17 -14.88
C PRO A 60 -8.72 -19.34 -14.84
N SER A 61 -9.63 -19.62 -13.88
CA SER A 61 -10.87 -18.88 -13.70
C SER A 61 -10.76 -17.68 -12.74
N GLN A 62 -9.67 -17.59 -11.97
CA GLN A 62 -9.47 -16.56 -10.94
C GLN A 62 -8.30 -15.63 -11.26
N MET A 63 -7.26 -16.13 -11.93
CA MET A 63 -6.06 -15.35 -12.24
C MET A 63 -6.24 -14.60 -13.56
N LYS A 64 -6.06 -13.27 -13.52
CA LYS A 64 -6.10 -12.39 -14.68
C LYS A 64 -4.78 -11.61 -14.75
N VAL A 65 -4.00 -11.86 -15.79
CA VAL A 65 -2.74 -11.15 -16.04
C VAL A 65 -2.99 -9.97 -16.98
N VAL A 66 -2.50 -8.79 -16.58
CA VAL A 66 -2.57 -7.56 -17.36
C VAL A 66 -1.16 -7.12 -17.72
N GLU A 67 -0.84 -7.05 -18.99
CA GLU A 67 0.48 -6.67 -19.47
C GLU A 67 0.55 -5.18 -19.80
N VAL A 68 1.60 -4.51 -19.32
CA VAL A 68 1.91 -3.12 -19.65
C VAL A 68 3.21 -3.13 -20.47
N ALA A 69 3.20 -2.47 -21.63
CA ALA A 69 4.30 -2.55 -22.59
C ALA A 69 5.65 -2.03 -22.04
N GLN A 70 5.62 -1.10 -21.07
CA GLN A 70 6.81 -0.54 -20.43
C GLN A 70 6.52 -0.25 -18.96
N ASN A 71 7.56 -0.17 -18.12
CA ASN A 71 7.39 0.19 -16.72
C ASN A 71 6.86 1.63 -16.59
N VAL A 72 5.65 1.76 -16.03
CA VAL A 72 4.96 3.04 -15.81
C VAL A 72 4.97 3.47 -14.34
N GLY A 73 5.46 2.60 -13.47
CA GLY A 73 5.53 2.80 -12.02
C GLY A 73 4.25 2.40 -11.28
N LEU A 74 4.41 2.08 -9.99
CA LEU A 74 3.40 1.43 -9.15
C LEU A 74 2.01 2.09 -9.24
N GLY A 75 1.91 3.41 -9.07
CA GLY A 75 0.61 4.09 -9.07
C GLY A 75 -0.15 3.95 -10.39
N GLN A 76 0.54 4.06 -11.53
CA GLN A 76 -0.08 3.89 -12.84
C GLN A 76 -0.41 2.42 -13.13
N ALA A 77 0.47 1.50 -12.76
CA ALA A 77 0.20 0.06 -12.88
C ALA A 77 -1.04 -0.33 -12.06
N LEU A 78 -1.19 0.19 -10.83
CA LEU A 78 -2.39 -0.03 -10.02
C LEU A 78 -3.65 0.58 -10.65
N ASN A 79 -3.58 1.75 -11.27
CA ASN A 79 -4.72 2.34 -11.99
C ASN A 79 -5.15 1.47 -13.18
N ILE A 80 -4.19 0.96 -13.94
CA ILE A 80 -4.46 0.02 -15.04
C ILE A 80 -5.14 -1.23 -14.47
N GLY A 81 -4.56 -1.83 -13.41
CA GLY A 81 -5.13 -3.00 -12.77
C GLY A 81 -6.55 -2.77 -12.22
N LEU A 82 -6.80 -1.62 -11.58
CA LEU A 82 -8.14 -1.24 -11.10
C LEU A 82 -9.18 -1.23 -12.22
N SER A 83 -8.84 -0.78 -13.43
CA SER A 83 -9.77 -0.81 -14.55
C SER A 83 -10.11 -2.23 -15.00
N HIS A 84 -9.25 -3.20 -14.72
CA HIS A 84 -9.43 -4.62 -15.02
C HIS A 84 -10.07 -5.43 -13.91
N CYS A 85 -10.18 -4.89 -12.68
CA CYS A 85 -10.89 -5.52 -11.58
C CYS A 85 -12.40 -5.51 -11.80
N THR A 86 -13.03 -6.66 -11.63
CA THR A 86 -14.48 -6.85 -11.83
C THR A 86 -15.29 -6.37 -10.64
N TYR A 87 -14.79 -6.61 -9.42
CA TYR A 87 -15.55 -6.38 -8.19
C TYR A 87 -15.26 -5.01 -7.58
N ASP A 88 -16.22 -4.49 -6.80
CA ASP A 88 -16.09 -3.19 -6.14
C ASP A 88 -15.12 -3.22 -4.96
N LEU A 89 -15.04 -4.32 -4.21
CA LEU A 89 -14.05 -4.46 -3.15
C LEU A 89 -12.71 -4.91 -3.73
N ILE A 90 -11.67 -4.14 -3.45
CA ILE A 90 -10.31 -4.37 -3.94
C ILE A 90 -9.37 -4.58 -2.76
N ALA A 91 -8.78 -5.76 -2.64
CA ALA A 91 -7.67 -6.04 -1.73
C ALA A 91 -6.35 -5.77 -2.47
N ARG A 92 -5.65 -4.72 -2.10
CA ARG A 92 -4.33 -4.41 -2.67
C ARG A 92 -3.24 -5.18 -1.93
N MET A 93 -2.22 -5.65 -2.65
CA MET A 93 -1.08 -6.35 -2.08
C MET A 93 0.21 -6.06 -2.86
N ASP A 94 1.35 -6.03 -2.18
CA ASP A 94 2.67 -6.02 -2.82
C ASP A 94 3.10 -7.43 -3.23
N SER A 95 3.97 -7.52 -4.23
CA SER A 95 4.45 -8.78 -4.80
C SER A 95 5.49 -9.51 -3.95
N ASP A 96 5.97 -8.87 -2.87
CA ASP A 96 6.99 -9.40 -1.95
C ASP A 96 6.51 -9.64 -0.52
N ASP A 97 5.23 -9.33 -0.21
CA ASP A 97 4.63 -9.48 1.10
C ASP A 97 3.87 -10.80 1.27
N LEU A 98 3.51 -11.14 2.50
CA LEU A 98 2.78 -12.37 2.83
C LEU A 98 1.47 -12.06 3.56
N CYS A 99 0.34 -12.48 3.00
CA CYS A 99 -0.94 -12.46 3.71
C CYS A 99 -0.92 -13.46 4.86
N LEU A 100 -1.43 -13.08 6.05
CA LEU A 100 -1.80 -14.07 7.05
C LEU A 100 -3.09 -14.80 6.63
N PRO A 101 -3.32 -16.05 7.07
CA PRO A 101 -4.34 -16.92 6.48
C PRO A 101 -5.78 -16.38 6.49
N ASP A 102 -6.11 -15.51 7.42
CA ASP A 102 -7.46 -14.97 7.67
C ASP A 102 -7.62 -13.49 7.25
N ARG A 103 -6.64 -12.95 6.51
CA ARG A 103 -6.65 -11.54 6.11
C ARG A 103 -7.93 -11.13 5.42
N PHE A 104 -8.31 -11.84 4.37
CA PHE A 104 -9.45 -11.43 3.54
C PHE A 104 -10.78 -11.66 4.26
N GLU A 105 -10.90 -12.72 5.02
CA GLU A 105 -12.08 -13.00 5.86
C GLU A 105 -12.35 -11.84 6.82
N LYS A 106 -11.34 -11.43 7.60
CA LYS A 106 -11.44 -10.31 8.53
C LYS A 106 -11.78 -8.99 7.86
N GLN A 107 -11.15 -8.70 6.71
CA GLN A 107 -11.45 -7.45 5.99
C GLN A 107 -12.86 -7.44 5.42
N VAL A 108 -13.31 -8.53 4.81
CA VAL A 108 -14.68 -8.64 4.26
C VAL A 108 -15.74 -8.58 5.36
N GLU A 109 -15.48 -9.15 6.53
CA GLU A 109 -16.38 -9.06 7.70
C GLU A 109 -16.57 -7.60 8.14
N ILE A 110 -15.50 -6.79 8.17
CA ILE A 110 -15.63 -5.35 8.47
C ILE A 110 -16.51 -4.64 7.45
N PHE A 111 -16.36 -4.91 6.15
CA PHE A 111 -17.23 -4.33 5.11
C PHE A 111 -18.70 -4.81 5.20
N ALA A 112 -18.93 -5.99 5.76
CA ALA A 112 -20.27 -6.53 5.96
C ALA A 112 -20.95 -5.95 7.21
N THR A 113 -20.19 -5.58 8.24
CA THR A 113 -20.71 -5.19 9.57
C THR A 113 -20.62 -3.70 9.85
N LYS A 114 -19.77 -2.96 9.12
CA LYS A 114 -19.53 -1.53 9.30
C LYS A 114 -19.71 -0.75 8.00
N THR A 115 -20.17 0.50 8.13
CA THR A 115 -20.18 1.44 6.99
C THR A 115 -18.79 2.04 6.85
N VAL A 116 -17.96 1.45 5.97
CA VAL A 116 -16.57 1.87 5.73
C VAL A 116 -16.24 1.80 4.24
N ASP A 117 -15.29 2.60 3.81
CA ASP A 117 -14.80 2.67 2.44
C ASP A 117 -13.38 2.10 2.29
N VAL A 118 -12.57 2.17 3.36
CA VAL A 118 -11.18 1.72 3.40
C VAL A 118 -10.92 0.95 4.69
N VAL A 119 -10.44 -0.28 4.56
CA VAL A 119 -10.05 -1.14 5.69
C VAL A 119 -8.59 -1.53 5.53
N SER A 120 -7.76 -1.17 6.51
CA SER A 120 -6.40 -1.67 6.62
C SER A 120 -6.24 -2.37 7.98
N ALA A 121 -5.02 -2.64 8.40
CA ALA A 121 -4.75 -3.30 9.67
C ALA A 121 -3.34 -2.98 10.16
N TRP A 122 -2.98 -3.50 11.34
CA TRP A 122 -1.58 -3.60 11.70
C TRP A 122 -0.86 -4.56 10.77
N ILE A 123 0.47 -4.42 10.68
CA ILE A 123 1.33 -5.32 9.93
C ILE A 123 2.48 -5.83 10.80
N GLU A 124 2.94 -7.04 10.54
CA GLU A 124 4.20 -7.54 11.05
C GLU A 124 5.31 -7.23 10.05
N GLU A 125 6.16 -6.24 10.36
CA GLU A 125 7.35 -5.95 9.55
C GLU A 125 8.44 -6.95 9.90
N PHE A 126 9.00 -7.66 8.91
CA PHE A 126 10.10 -8.60 9.07
C PHE A 126 11.24 -8.31 8.10
N ASP A 127 12.46 -8.64 8.49
CA ASP A 127 13.67 -8.48 7.69
C ASP A 127 14.24 -9.83 7.23
N GLU A 128 15.33 -9.79 6.46
CA GLU A 128 16.02 -10.98 5.97
C GLU A 128 16.58 -11.89 7.07
N LEU A 129 16.76 -11.36 8.29
CA LEU A 129 17.20 -12.11 9.48
C LEU A 129 16.01 -12.63 10.30
N ASN A 130 14.78 -12.50 9.82
CA ASN A 130 13.55 -12.82 10.53
C ASN A 130 13.33 -12.02 11.85
N ASN A 131 14.02 -10.90 12.05
CA ASN A 131 13.62 -10.00 13.10
C ASN A 131 12.26 -9.40 12.71
N SER A 132 11.28 -9.49 13.60
CA SER A 132 9.96 -8.96 13.33
C SER A 132 9.50 -7.95 14.38
N ARG A 133 8.58 -7.09 13.95
CA ARG A 133 7.90 -6.15 14.85
C ARG A 133 6.55 -5.77 14.28
N ILE A 134 5.61 -5.50 15.17
CA ILE A 134 4.28 -5.05 14.81
C ILE A 134 4.28 -3.53 14.63
N LYS A 135 3.82 -3.07 13.47
CA LYS A 135 3.47 -1.67 13.21
C LYS A 135 2.00 -1.46 13.42
N LYS A 136 1.68 -0.59 14.38
CA LYS A 136 0.31 -0.27 14.79
C LYS A 136 -0.19 1.00 14.12
N LEU A 137 -1.48 1.04 13.87
CA LEU A 137 -2.22 2.20 13.38
C LEU A 137 -3.47 2.42 14.26
N PRO A 138 -3.99 3.67 14.33
CA PRO A 138 -5.23 3.94 15.03
C PRO A 138 -6.42 3.22 14.38
N GLU A 139 -7.42 2.85 15.16
CA GLU A 139 -8.54 2.00 14.75
C GLU A 139 -9.60 2.75 13.98
N TYR A 140 -10.14 3.85 14.55
CA TYR A 140 -11.35 4.49 14.09
C TYR A 140 -11.08 5.69 13.18
N ASP A 141 -12.05 6.00 12.32
CA ASP A 141 -12.00 7.01 11.28
C ASP A 141 -11.48 8.37 11.75
N GLU A 142 -11.99 8.87 12.88
CA GLU A 142 -11.56 10.17 13.40
C GLU A 142 -10.09 10.18 13.84
N ASP A 143 -9.63 9.09 14.47
CA ASP A 143 -8.24 8.96 14.92
C ASP A 143 -7.31 8.75 13.71
N ILE A 144 -7.76 7.99 12.72
CA ILE A 144 -7.07 7.79 11.45
C ILE A 144 -6.88 9.14 10.74
N LYS A 145 -7.93 9.96 10.65
CA LYS A 145 -7.87 11.31 10.06
C LYS A 145 -6.96 12.25 10.85
N ARG A 146 -7.00 12.20 12.18
CA ARG A 146 -6.05 12.95 13.05
C ARG A 146 -4.61 12.48 12.85
N TYR A 147 -4.38 11.19 12.72
CA TYR A 147 -3.06 10.62 12.47
C TYR A 147 -2.53 10.98 11.08
N ALA A 148 -3.41 11.07 10.08
CA ALA A 148 -3.08 11.37 8.69
C ALA A 148 -2.38 12.73 8.48
N ILE A 149 -2.55 13.70 9.38
CA ILE A 149 -1.84 14.99 9.27
C ILE A 149 -0.36 14.92 9.69
N HIS A 150 0.08 13.79 10.23
CA HIS A 150 1.45 13.57 10.70
C HIS A 150 2.17 12.46 9.92
N ARG A 151 1.46 11.36 9.62
CA ARG A 151 2.00 10.11 9.03
C ARG A 151 0.98 9.45 8.14
N CYS A 152 1.45 8.60 7.21
CA CYS A 152 0.55 7.75 6.42
C CYS A 152 -0.33 6.90 7.34
N PRO A 153 -1.66 7.01 7.24
CA PRO A 153 -2.60 6.42 8.21
C PRO A 153 -3.00 5.00 7.86
N ILE A 154 -2.58 4.50 6.71
CA ILE A 154 -2.97 3.22 6.13
C ILE A 154 -1.71 2.47 5.69
N HIS A 155 -1.62 1.20 6.00
CA HIS A 155 -0.61 0.32 5.43
C HIS A 155 -1.05 -0.12 4.03
N HIS A 156 -0.46 0.49 3.01
CA HIS A 156 -0.82 0.28 1.63
C HIS A 156 -0.81 -1.21 1.19
N PRO A 157 0.20 -2.05 1.56
CA PRO A 157 0.19 -3.46 1.15
C PRO A 157 -0.92 -4.30 1.80
N CYS A 158 -1.57 -3.76 2.84
CA CYS A 158 -2.56 -4.46 3.64
C CYS A 158 -3.98 -3.92 3.45
N VAL A 159 -4.19 -2.98 2.51
CA VAL A 159 -5.47 -2.28 2.38
C VAL A 159 -6.47 -3.06 1.54
N MET A 160 -7.74 -2.99 1.95
CA MET A 160 -8.92 -3.29 1.13
C MET A 160 -9.79 -2.03 1.05
N PHE A 161 -10.33 -1.70 -0.12
CA PHE A 161 -11.11 -0.48 -0.33
C PHE A 161 -12.22 -0.66 -1.37
N ARG A 162 -13.21 0.26 -1.35
CA ARG A 162 -14.20 0.37 -2.41
C ARG A 162 -13.57 1.06 -3.62
N LYS A 163 -13.61 0.39 -4.77
CA LYS A 163 -13.06 0.87 -6.04
C LYS A 163 -13.64 2.24 -6.42
N GLU A 164 -14.94 2.42 -6.29
CA GLU A 164 -15.62 3.68 -6.59
C GLU A 164 -15.04 4.85 -5.78
N LYS A 165 -14.74 4.66 -4.48
CA LYS A 165 -14.20 5.71 -3.61
C LYS A 165 -12.77 6.12 -3.99
N VAL A 166 -11.97 5.18 -4.45
CA VAL A 166 -10.64 5.47 -5.02
C VAL A 166 -10.79 6.27 -6.32
N MET A 167 -11.74 5.90 -7.17
CA MET A 167 -12.02 6.62 -8.43
C MET A 167 -12.56 8.03 -8.18
N GLU A 168 -13.51 8.22 -7.27
CA GLU A 168 -14.04 9.52 -6.84
C GLU A 168 -12.93 10.45 -6.32
N ALA A 169 -11.95 9.91 -5.61
CA ALA A 169 -10.78 10.66 -5.15
C ALA A 169 -9.76 10.95 -6.26
N GLY A 170 -10.00 10.51 -7.51
CA GLY A 170 -9.13 10.70 -8.68
C GLY A 170 -8.01 9.70 -8.78
N SER A 171 -8.20 8.47 -8.27
CA SER A 171 -7.31 7.31 -8.38
C SER A 171 -5.85 7.58 -7.92
N TYR A 172 -4.90 6.69 -8.21
CA TYR A 172 -3.48 6.96 -7.93
C TYR A 172 -2.95 8.07 -8.84
N GLN A 173 -2.33 9.06 -8.24
CA GLN A 173 -1.68 10.16 -8.97
C GLN A 173 -0.18 10.16 -8.71
N HIS A 174 0.61 10.54 -9.70
CA HIS A 174 2.05 10.55 -9.57
C HIS A 174 2.51 11.45 -8.42
N PHE A 175 3.11 10.81 -7.42
CA PHE A 175 3.68 11.46 -6.25
C PHE A 175 4.88 10.63 -5.77
N TYR A 176 6.10 11.09 -6.01
CA TYR A 176 7.29 10.28 -5.80
C TYR A 176 7.35 9.62 -4.42
N LEU A 177 7.19 8.30 -4.35
CA LEU A 177 7.18 7.43 -3.17
C LEU A 177 6.14 7.80 -2.08
N LEU A 178 5.11 8.57 -2.41
CA LEU A 178 4.04 8.99 -1.51
C LEU A 178 2.68 8.98 -2.25
N GLU A 179 2.56 8.26 -3.36
CA GLU A 179 1.34 8.13 -4.16
C GLU A 179 0.16 7.57 -3.37
N ASP A 180 0.44 6.63 -2.47
CA ASP A 180 -0.53 6.04 -1.55
C ASP A 180 -1.00 7.06 -0.50
N TYR A 181 -0.08 7.71 0.18
CA TYR A 181 -0.42 8.70 1.19
C TYR A 181 -1.19 9.88 0.57
N TYR A 182 -0.80 10.31 -0.63
CA TYR A 182 -1.52 11.36 -1.35
C TYR A 182 -2.94 10.91 -1.75
N LEU A 183 -3.13 9.64 -2.09
CA LEU A 183 -4.46 9.08 -2.33
C LEU A 183 -5.32 9.12 -1.06
N TRP A 184 -4.79 8.64 0.07
CA TRP A 184 -5.55 8.63 1.34
C TRP A 184 -5.97 10.03 1.77
N LEU A 185 -5.12 11.04 1.62
CA LEU A 185 -5.49 12.43 1.92
C LEU A 185 -6.62 12.95 1.03
N ARG A 186 -6.63 12.58 -0.24
CA ARG A 186 -7.74 12.95 -1.15
C ARG A 186 -9.03 12.22 -0.80
N MET A 187 -8.95 10.94 -0.45
CA MET A 187 -10.10 10.17 0.04
C MET A 187 -10.65 10.71 1.35
N ILE A 188 -9.80 11.12 2.30
CA ILE A 188 -10.23 11.83 3.52
C ILE A 188 -11.00 13.11 3.16
N LYS A 189 -10.49 13.89 2.20
CA LYS A 189 -11.12 15.12 1.76
C LYS A 189 -12.46 14.90 1.05
N SER A 190 -12.63 13.79 0.34
CA SER A 190 -13.90 13.39 -0.30
C SER A 190 -14.88 12.72 0.67
N GLY A 191 -14.55 12.61 1.96
CA GLY A 191 -15.46 12.08 2.98
C GLY A 191 -15.44 10.57 3.14
N ALA A 192 -14.45 9.87 2.58
CA ALA A 192 -14.31 8.43 2.78
C ALA A 192 -14.13 8.06 4.26
N ILE A 193 -14.68 6.92 4.67
CA ILE A 193 -14.67 6.38 6.02
C ILE A 193 -13.63 5.26 6.12
N PHE A 194 -12.75 5.35 7.10
CA PHE A 194 -11.60 4.48 7.30
C PHE A 194 -11.73 3.62 8.55
N TYR A 195 -11.14 2.43 8.51
CA TYR A 195 -11.01 1.55 9.66
C TYR A 195 -9.70 0.77 9.61
N ASN A 196 -9.01 0.58 10.72
CA ASN A 196 -7.84 -0.30 10.81
C ASN A 196 -8.08 -1.41 11.84
N ILE A 197 -8.03 -2.67 11.40
CA ILE A 197 -8.08 -3.85 12.25
C ILE A 197 -6.89 -3.82 13.21
N GLN A 198 -7.13 -4.06 14.50
CA GLN A 198 -6.16 -3.89 15.58
C GLN A 198 -5.29 -5.14 15.83
N GLU A 199 -5.03 -5.89 14.78
CA GLU A 199 -4.12 -7.03 14.76
C GLU A 199 -3.38 -7.13 13.42
N PRO A 200 -2.20 -7.77 13.37
CA PRO A 200 -1.50 -7.99 12.11
C PRO A 200 -2.27 -9.01 11.25
N ILE A 201 -2.47 -8.68 9.99
CA ILE A 201 -3.06 -9.59 8.98
C ILE A 201 -2.16 -9.74 7.74
N LEU A 202 -0.98 -9.12 7.77
CA LEU A 202 0.02 -9.18 6.70
C LEU A 202 1.42 -9.10 7.29
N ARG A 203 2.33 -9.89 6.77
CA ARG A 203 3.77 -9.78 7.00
C ARG A 203 4.40 -8.96 5.88
N PHE A 204 4.92 -7.80 6.26
CA PHE A 204 5.56 -6.85 5.36
C PHE A 204 7.06 -7.05 5.31
N ARG A 205 7.61 -7.29 4.12
CA ARG A 205 9.04 -7.49 3.92
C ARG A 205 9.78 -6.15 3.91
N SER A 206 10.64 -5.95 4.89
CA SER A 206 11.45 -4.74 5.00
C SER A 206 12.85 -4.98 4.47
N THR A 207 13.27 -4.15 3.52
CA THR A 207 14.61 -4.20 2.92
C THR A 207 15.42 -2.95 3.27
N SER A 208 16.75 -3.08 3.27
CA SER A 208 17.67 -1.94 3.47
C SER A 208 17.48 -0.85 2.41
N ASP A 209 17.12 -1.23 1.19
CA ASP A 209 16.85 -0.31 0.08
C ASP A 209 15.65 0.60 0.32
N MET A 210 14.65 0.17 1.08
CA MET A 210 13.51 0.98 1.46
C MET A 210 13.94 2.24 2.22
N PHE A 211 14.90 2.12 3.16
CA PHE A 211 15.43 3.25 3.92
C PHE A 211 16.28 4.19 3.05
N ARG A 212 17.04 3.62 2.12
CA ARG A 212 17.87 4.40 1.18
C ARG A 212 17.02 5.27 0.27
N ARG A 213 15.95 4.71 -0.31
CA ARG A 213 15.04 5.42 -1.23
C ARG A 213 14.28 6.58 -0.57
N ARG A 214 13.99 6.49 0.76
CA ARG A 214 13.26 7.51 1.53
C ARG A 214 14.16 8.65 2.05
N GLY A 215 15.25 8.97 1.34
CA GLY A 215 16.18 10.06 1.68
C GLY A 215 16.53 10.93 0.48
N GLY A 216 17.23 12.04 0.77
CA GLY A 216 17.72 12.99 -0.23
C GLY A 216 16.69 14.03 -0.67
N LEU A 217 17.16 14.99 -1.50
CA LEU A 217 16.37 16.16 -1.93
C LEU A 217 15.09 15.79 -2.70
N LYS A 218 15.12 14.71 -3.49
CA LYS A 218 13.95 14.29 -4.28
C LYS A 218 12.79 13.88 -3.38
N TYR A 219 13.08 13.11 -2.33
CA TYR A 219 12.06 12.71 -1.37
C TYR A 219 11.61 13.89 -0.48
N ALA A 220 12.55 14.73 -0.02
CA ALA A 220 12.23 15.95 0.73
C ALA A 220 11.28 16.89 -0.06
N LYS A 221 11.51 17.05 -1.37
CA LYS A 221 10.61 17.82 -2.26
C LYS A 221 9.23 17.19 -2.36
N SER A 222 9.15 15.86 -2.38
CA SER A 222 7.88 15.13 -2.38
C SER A 222 7.12 15.36 -1.08
N GLU A 223 7.75 15.21 0.10
CA GLU A 223 7.10 15.48 1.38
C GLU A 223 6.67 16.96 1.50
N TYR A 224 7.50 17.91 1.05
CA TYR A 224 7.08 19.32 1.02
C TYR A 224 5.81 19.54 0.20
N ARG A 225 5.72 18.95 -1.00
CA ARG A 225 4.53 19.05 -1.85
C ARG A 225 3.29 18.45 -1.17
N LEU A 226 3.46 17.34 -0.42
CA LEU A 226 2.40 16.71 0.33
C LEU A 226 1.87 17.62 1.45
N PHE A 227 2.76 18.19 2.27
CA PHE A 227 2.35 19.15 3.32
C PHE A 227 1.78 20.45 2.75
N LYS A 228 2.26 20.90 1.59
CA LYS A 228 1.67 22.03 0.88
C LYS A 228 0.25 21.72 0.40
N TYR A 229 0.00 20.49 -0.06
CA TYR A 229 -1.35 20.03 -0.38
C TYR A 229 -2.26 20.04 0.85
N MET A 230 -1.82 19.48 1.99
CA MET A 230 -2.58 19.48 3.25
C MET A 230 -2.93 20.91 3.70
N TYR A 231 -1.98 21.84 3.59
CA TYR A 231 -2.22 23.24 3.91
C TYR A 231 -3.24 23.90 2.97
N LYS A 232 -3.05 23.74 1.66
CA LYS A 232 -3.95 24.31 0.65
C LYS A 232 -5.37 23.72 0.70
N SER A 233 -5.51 22.48 1.14
CA SER A 233 -6.80 21.81 1.31
C SER A 233 -7.48 22.08 2.66
N GLY A 234 -6.85 22.87 3.54
CA GLY A 234 -7.39 23.23 4.86
C GLY A 234 -7.22 22.14 5.92
N MET A 235 -6.50 21.05 5.64
CA MET A 235 -6.27 19.97 6.61
C MET A 235 -5.35 20.38 7.75
N ILE A 236 -4.40 21.29 7.49
CA ILE A 236 -3.46 21.83 8.49
C ILE A 236 -3.33 23.34 8.35
N GLY A 237 -3.09 24.03 9.46
CA GLY A 237 -2.79 25.47 9.45
C GLY A 237 -1.34 25.77 9.04
N LEU A 238 -1.06 27.05 8.74
CA LEU A 238 0.24 27.54 8.26
C LEU A 238 1.39 27.17 9.21
N GLY A 239 1.22 27.36 10.51
CA GLY A 239 2.28 27.05 11.50
C GLY A 239 2.66 25.56 11.47
N ARG A 240 1.70 24.65 11.37
CA ARG A 240 1.94 23.20 11.26
C ARG A 240 2.58 22.84 9.91
N PHE A 241 2.15 23.47 8.83
CA PHE A 241 2.79 23.30 7.52
C PHE A 241 4.27 23.66 7.56
N LEU A 242 4.62 24.84 8.08
CA LEU A 242 6.01 25.30 8.18
C LEU A 242 6.84 24.37 9.07
N PHE A 243 6.32 24.01 10.24
CA PHE A 243 7.01 23.09 11.15
C PHE A 243 7.26 21.71 10.53
N ASN A 244 6.22 21.07 9.96
CA ASN A 244 6.36 19.75 9.35
C ASN A 244 7.31 19.78 8.15
N ALA A 245 7.19 20.78 7.27
CA ALA A 245 8.02 20.90 6.09
C ALA A 245 9.49 21.09 6.48
N SER A 246 9.79 21.96 7.45
CA SER A 246 11.18 22.22 7.91
C SER A 246 11.77 21.01 8.63
N ALA A 247 11.05 20.42 9.59
CA ALA A 247 11.54 19.26 10.35
C ALA A 247 11.82 18.06 9.44
N ARG A 248 10.89 17.76 8.51
CA ARG A 248 11.08 16.68 7.53
C ARG A 248 12.22 16.97 6.57
N PHE A 249 12.34 18.21 6.07
CA PHE A 249 13.43 18.59 5.18
C PHE A 249 14.79 18.33 5.83
N ILE A 250 14.99 18.81 7.09
CA ILE A 250 16.25 18.60 7.84
C ILE A 250 16.57 17.11 7.96
N VAL A 251 15.59 16.28 8.34
CA VAL A 251 15.79 14.83 8.47
C VAL A 251 16.15 14.18 7.11
N ARG A 252 15.52 14.62 6.01
CA ARG A 252 15.73 13.98 4.68
C ARG A 252 17.06 14.35 4.04
N VAL A 253 17.60 15.53 4.31
CA VAL A 253 18.92 15.94 3.81
C VAL A 253 20.07 15.52 4.73
N SER A 254 19.77 15.04 5.93
CA SER A 254 20.77 14.53 6.88
C SER A 254 21.47 13.26 6.37
N PRO A 255 22.69 12.96 6.84
CA PRO A 255 23.39 11.71 6.54
C PRO A 255 22.56 10.47 6.89
N THR A 256 22.78 9.37 6.17
CA THR A 256 21.96 8.14 6.29
C THR A 256 21.97 7.57 7.72
N TRP A 257 23.11 7.61 8.43
CA TRP A 257 23.21 7.15 9.80
C TRP A 257 22.32 7.94 10.77
N LEU A 258 22.27 9.27 10.61
CA LEU A 258 21.41 10.13 11.44
C LEU A 258 19.94 9.92 11.13
N ARG A 259 19.58 9.74 9.84
CA ARG A 259 18.21 9.39 9.45
C ARG A 259 17.75 8.06 10.05
N GLN A 260 18.61 7.03 10.01
CA GLN A 260 18.33 5.74 10.63
C GLN A 260 18.13 5.89 12.14
N TRP A 261 18.98 6.64 12.82
CA TRP A 261 18.86 6.89 14.25
C TRP A 261 17.55 7.62 14.59
N VAL A 262 17.21 8.70 13.88
CA VAL A 262 15.94 9.43 14.07
C VAL A 262 14.74 8.53 13.80
N TYR A 263 14.79 7.76 12.72
CA TYR A 263 13.72 6.84 12.36
C TYR A 263 13.54 5.75 13.43
N LEU A 264 14.63 5.19 13.93
CA LEU A 264 14.61 4.12 14.94
C LEU A 264 14.21 4.60 16.34
N LYS A 265 14.58 5.83 16.72
CA LYS A 265 14.41 6.35 18.09
C LYS A 265 13.20 7.28 18.26
N LEU A 266 12.84 8.08 17.24
CA LEU A 266 11.85 9.17 17.34
C LEU A 266 10.62 8.99 16.46
N LEU A 267 10.71 8.21 15.37
CA LEU A 267 9.62 8.05 14.42
C LEU A 267 9.02 6.63 14.40
N ARG A 268 9.54 5.79 15.25
CA ARG A 268 9.06 4.42 15.47
C ARG A 268 8.12 4.33 16.65
#